data_c6c1dc7d21d782bd974505dee43f9715
#
_entry.id   c6c1dc7d21d782bd974505dee43f9715
#
_cell.length_a   1.000
_cell.length_b   1.000
_cell.length_c   1.000
_cell.angle_alpha   90.00
_cell.angle_beta   90.00
_cell.angle_gamma   90.00
#
_symmetry.space_group_name_H-M   'P 1'
#
loop_
_entity.id
_entity.type
_entity.pdbx_description
1 polymer ?
#
loop_
_entity_poly.entity_id
_entity_poly.type
_entity_poly.pdbx_seq_one_letter_code
_entity_poly.pdbx_strand_id
1 'polypeptide(L)'
;MSSKDASFVIVDGASGEAYLDPKQVTREEFQRRQRDDQEKSNRAAALLEKPAVTADSTSISMLVNIAGLDDLKNLDPSLCDGIGLVRTEFLFGEGPDLPNEDTQYDVYRQMIEWAQGRPVTIRTLDAGGDKPIKGLTIDGESNPFLGVRGVRLSLARPEIFRVQLRALLRAAVHGPLKVMVPMVTVPAELDAVRMLMGNAYHDLKREGFTVAVPALGM
;
A
#
# COMPACT_ATOMS: atom_id res chain seq x y z
N MET A 1 3.92 -15.04 -40.38
CA MET A 1 3.85 -16.31 -39.59
C MET A 1 2.88 -16.13 -38.46
N SER A 2 1.94 -17.03 -38.29
CA SER A 2 1.04 -17.02 -37.14
C SER A 2 1.78 -17.56 -35.91
N SER A 3 1.50 -17.04 -34.71
CA SER A 3 2.08 -17.55 -33.46
C SER A 3 1.77 -19.05 -33.20
N LYS A 4 0.83 -19.63 -33.94
CA LYS A 4 0.45 -21.03 -33.85
C LYS A 4 1.42 -22.00 -34.49
N ASP A 5 2.33 -21.50 -35.35
CA ASP A 5 3.25 -22.32 -36.14
C ASP A 5 4.72 -22.23 -35.62
N ALA A 6 4.97 -21.43 -34.59
CA ALA A 6 6.29 -21.26 -34.03
C ALA A 6 6.65 -22.43 -33.09
N SER A 7 7.83 -23.06 -33.30
CA SER A 7 8.34 -24.15 -32.48
C SER A 7 9.05 -23.65 -31.20
N PHE A 8 9.50 -22.40 -31.19
CA PHE A 8 10.17 -21.76 -30.08
C PHE A 8 9.82 -20.26 -30.01
N VAL A 9 9.51 -19.78 -28.81
CA VAL A 9 9.15 -18.38 -28.58
C VAL A 9 9.96 -17.82 -27.41
N ILE A 10 10.54 -16.62 -27.60
CA ILE A 10 11.08 -15.81 -26.50
C ILE A 10 10.14 -14.64 -26.30
N VAL A 11 9.77 -14.39 -25.04
CA VAL A 11 9.00 -13.21 -24.63
C VAL A 11 9.89 -12.35 -23.74
N ASP A 12 10.13 -11.11 -24.14
CA ASP A 12 10.86 -10.12 -23.38
C ASP A 12 9.86 -9.17 -22.69
N GLY A 13 9.62 -9.40 -21.41
CA GLY A 13 8.71 -8.56 -20.61
C GLY A 13 9.23 -7.14 -20.37
N ALA A 14 10.53 -6.89 -20.55
CA ALA A 14 11.11 -5.56 -20.38
C ALA A 14 10.91 -4.67 -21.61
N SER A 15 11.03 -5.24 -22.82
CA SER A 15 10.78 -4.52 -24.08
C SER A 15 9.36 -4.65 -24.60
N GLY A 16 8.59 -5.63 -24.10
CA GLY A 16 7.26 -5.98 -24.60
C GLY A 16 7.30 -6.72 -25.96
N GLU A 17 8.45 -7.25 -26.33
CA GLU A 17 8.66 -7.93 -27.61
C GLU A 17 8.53 -9.45 -27.48
N ALA A 18 8.06 -10.09 -28.55
CA ALA A 18 8.07 -11.54 -28.68
C ALA A 18 8.80 -11.96 -29.95
N TYR A 19 9.74 -12.89 -29.84
CA TYR A 19 10.53 -13.42 -30.91
C TYR A 19 10.07 -14.83 -31.24
N LEU A 20 9.50 -15.03 -32.43
CA LEU A 20 9.05 -16.33 -32.94
C LEU A 20 10.21 -17.01 -33.70
N ASP A 21 10.53 -18.24 -33.32
CA ASP A 21 11.66 -19.02 -33.88
C ASP A 21 12.94 -18.20 -34.00
N PRO A 22 13.43 -17.54 -32.92
CA PRO A 22 14.59 -16.68 -32.98
C PRO A 22 15.82 -17.44 -33.38
N LYS A 23 16.76 -16.74 -34.05
CA LYS A 23 18.08 -17.29 -34.43
C LYS A 23 18.84 -17.68 -33.18
N GLN A 24 19.78 -18.62 -33.37
CA GLN A 24 20.63 -19.16 -32.28
C GLN A 24 21.34 -18.05 -31.49
N VAL A 25 21.89 -17.04 -32.15
CA VAL A 25 22.54 -15.89 -31.52
C VAL A 25 21.57 -15.15 -30.56
N THR A 26 20.36 -14.92 -30.99
CA THR A 26 19.32 -14.27 -30.16
C THR A 26 18.97 -15.13 -28.94
N ARG A 27 18.85 -16.46 -29.11
CA ARG A 27 18.61 -17.40 -28.01
C ARG A 27 19.71 -17.34 -26.94
N GLU A 28 20.97 -17.36 -27.41
CA GLU A 28 22.16 -17.32 -26.54
C GLU A 28 22.25 -16.00 -25.77
N GLU A 29 21.90 -14.87 -26.42
CA GLU A 29 21.84 -13.58 -25.77
C GLU A 29 20.79 -13.54 -24.65
N PHE A 30 19.55 -14.02 -24.90
CA PHE A 30 18.51 -14.09 -23.88
C PHE A 30 18.86 -15.06 -22.76
N GLN A 31 19.47 -16.20 -23.05
CA GLN A 31 19.97 -17.14 -22.04
C GLN A 31 21.06 -16.53 -21.16
N ARG A 32 21.92 -15.69 -21.73
CA ARG A 32 22.92 -14.95 -20.96
C ARG A 32 22.26 -13.95 -20.03
N ARG A 33 21.32 -13.12 -20.54
CA ARG A 33 20.54 -12.17 -19.72
C ARG A 33 19.82 -12.88 -18.58
N GLN A 34 19.17 -14.00 -18.84
CA GLN A 34 18.51 -14.79 -17.79
C GLN A 34 19.48 -15.27 -16.70
N ARG A 35 20.68 -15.74 -17.10
CA ARG A 35 21.71 -16.15 -16.12
C ARG A 35 22.18 -14.97 -15.30
N ASP A 36 22.47 -13.84 -15.94
CA ASP A 36 22.92 -12.62 -15.26
C ASP A 36 21.85 -12.12 -14.27
N ASP A 37 20.57 -12.16 -14.65
CA ASP A 37 19.46 -11.76 -13.78
C ASP A 37 19.25 -12.76 -12.64
N GLN A 38 19.39 -14.07 -12.90
CA GLN A 38 19.33 -15.08 -11.84
C GLN A 38 20.49 -14.95 -10.84
N GLU A 39 21.68 -14.64 -11.30
CA GLU A 39 22.83 -14.38 -10.42
C GLU A 39 22.61 -13.13 -9.57
N LYS A 40 22.07 -12.04 -10.16
CA LYS A 40 21.70 -10.82 -9.40
C LYS A 40 20.64 -11.14 -8.34
N SER A 41 19.60 -11.90 -8.71
CA SER A 41 18.54 -12.34 -7.79
C SER A 41 19.11 -13.18 -6.64
N ASN A 42 19.99 -14.14 -6.93
CA ASN A 42 20.62 -14.98 -5.92
C ASN A 42 21.51 -14.16 -4.97
N ARG A 43 22.26 -13.18 -5.50
CA ARG A 43 23.05 -12.25 -4.66
C ARG A 43 22.15 -11.39 -3.79
N ALA A 44 21.05 -10.87 -4.33
CA ALA A 44 20.09 -10.10 -3.57
C ALA A 44 19.46 -10.95 -2.46
N ALA A 45 19.05 -12.18 -2.76
CA ALA A 45 18.47 -13.10 -1.78
C ALA A 45 19.43 -13.36 -0.59
N ALA A 46 20.72 -13.48 -0.83
CA ALA A 46 21.73 -13.67 0.22
C ALA A 46 21.92 -12.43 1.13
N LEU A 47 21.36 -11.28 0.75
CA LEU A 47 21.39 -10.05 1.54
C LEU A 47 20.10 -9.81 2.35
N LEU A 48 19.00 -10.50 2.04
CA LEU A 48 17.70 -10.26 2.68
C LEU A 48 17.70 -10.46 4.20
N GLU A 49 18.52 -11.41 4.69
CA GLU A 49 18.62 -11.70 6.13
C GLU A 49 19.62 -10.78 6.86
N LYS A 50 20.31 -9.90 6.13
CA LYS A 50 21.31 -9.00 6.72
C LYS A 50 20.70 -7.64 7.04
N PRO A 51 21.06 -7.05 8.20
CA PRO A 51 20.65 -5.69 8.50
C PRO A 51 21.18 -4.73 7.42
N ALA A 52 20.33 -3.81 6.99
CA ALA A 52 20.75 -2.76 6.07
C ALA A 52 21.50 -1.68 6.86
N VAL A 53 22.76 -1.46 6.47
CA VAL A 53 23.62 -0.46 7.10
C VAL A 53 24.38 0.33 6.03
N THR A 54 24.57 1.62 6.26
CA THR A 54 25.39 2.48 5.42
C THR A 54 26.87 2.27 5.68
N ALA A 55 27.74 2.85 4.85
CA ALA A 55 29.20 2.73 4.99
C ALA A 55 29.74 3.29 6.32
N ASP A 56 29.03 4.23 6.93
CA ASP A 56 29.32 4.79 8.26
C ASP A 56 28.66 4.04 9.42
N SER A 57 28.13 2.84 9.15
CA SER A 57 27.46 1.96 10.12
C SER A 57 26.11 2.47 10.65
N THR A 58 25.46 3.41 9.97
CA THR A 58 24.12 3.83 10.31
C THR A 58 23.11 2.77 9.86
N SER A 59 22.27 2.27 10.79
CA SER A 59 21.21 1.31 10.48
C SER A 59 20.07 1.97 9.70
N ILE A 60 19.61 1.29 8.65
CA ILE A 60 18.49 1.72 7.81
C ILE A 60 17.34 0.73 7.96
N SER A 61 16.14 1.22 8.31
CA SER A 61 14.96 0.37 8.36
C SER A 61 14.43 0.08 6.96
N MET A 62 14.32 -1.19 6.63
CA MET A 62 13.79 -1.69 5.35
C MET A 62 12.32 -2.04 5.51
N LEU A 63 11.43 -1.19 5.00
CA LEU A 63 9.98 -1.34 5.13
C LEU A 63 9.38 -1.69 3.77
N VAL A 64 8.37 -2.57 3.77
CA VAL A 64 7.65 -2.94 2.54
C VAL A 64 6.49 -1.99 2.29
N ASN A 65 6.20 -1.75 1.02
CA ASN A 65 4.98 -1.06 0.59
C ASN A 65 4.00 -2.09 0.04
N ILE A 66 2.77 -2.06 0.52
CA ILE A 66 1.73 -2.99 0.11
C ILE A 66 0.46 -2.26 -0.32
N ALA A 67 -0.27 -2.90 -1.20
CA ALA A 67 -1.56 -2.46 -1.68
C ALA A 67 -2.70 -3.25 -1.01
N GLY A 68 -2.51 -4.56 -0.78
CA GLY A 68 -3.53 -5.42 -0.19
C GLY A 68 -2.94 -6.61 0.54
N LEU A 69 -3.81 -7.46 1.10
CA LEU A 69 -3.41 -8.68 1.81
C LEU A 69 -2.72 -9.71 0.89
N ASP A 70 -3.02 -9.67 -0.39
CA ASP A 70 -2.41 -10.59 -1.36
C ASP A 70 -0.90 -10.37 -1.51
N ASP A 71 -0.44 -9.15 -1.35
CA ASP A 71 0.99 -8.82 -1.37
C ASP A 71 1.76 -9.49 -0.24
N LEU A 72 1.08 -9.77 0.88
CA LEU A 72 1.68 -10.39 2.06
C LEU A 72 1.80 -11.92 1.98
N LYS A 73 1.05 -12.57 1.08
CA LYS A 73 0.99 -14.05 1.00
C LYS A 73 2.34 -14.72 0.76
N ASN A 74 3.21 -14.05 0.01
CA ASN A 74 4.52 -14.57 -0.38
C ASN A 74 5.68 -13.83 0.29
N LEU A 75 5.40 -12.99 1.28
CA LEU A 75 6.41 -12.25 2.03
C LEU A 75 6.59 -12.86 3.42
N ASP A 76 7.84 -13.12 3.79
CA ASP A 76 8.19 -13.46 5.16
C ASP A 76 8.37 -12.16 5.96
N PRO A 77 7.58 -11.93 7.03
CA PRO A 77 7.71 -10.73 7.84
C PRO A 77 9.08 -10.58 8.48
N SER A 78 9.83 -11.66 8.69
CA SER A 78 11.17 -11.60 9.27
C SER A 78 12.21 -10.91 8.37
N LEU A 79 11.93 -10.80 7.06
CA LEU A 79 12.82 -10.20 6.06
C LEU A 79 12.66 -8.68 5.90
N CYS A 80 11.83 -8.04 6.75
CA CYS A 80 11.66 -6.59 6.74
C CYS A 80 11.44 -6.03 8.14
N ASP A 81 11.61 -4.73 8.29
CA ASP A 81 11.45 -4.02 9.56
C ASP A 81 10.01 -3.54 9.79
N GLY A 82 9.06 -3.93 8.91
CA GLY A 82 7.66 -3.61 9.01
C GLY A 82 7.04 -3.15 7.69
N ILE A 83 5.84 -2.57 7.77
CA ILE A 83 5.12 -2.04 6.61
C ILE A 83 5.25 -0.51 6.61
N GLY A 84 5.95 0.01 5.60
CA GLY A 84 6.21 1.44 5.43
C GLY A 84 5.03 2.21 4.89
N LEU A 85 4.22 1.57 4.04
CA LEU A 85 3.00 2.16 3.51
C LEU A 85 1.99 1.09 3.10
N VAL A 86 0.78 1.22 3.63
CA VAL A 86 -0.42 0.56 3.10
C VAL A 86 -1.22 1.58 2.30
N ARG A 87 -1.50 1.28 1.04
CA ARG A 87 -2.38 2.07 0.18
C ARG A 87 -3.80 1.56 0.34
N THR A 88 -4.68 2.35 0.94
CA THR A 88 -6.05 1.91 1.26
C THR A 88 -7.03 2.02 0.10
N GLU A 89 -6.65 2.64 -1.02
CA GLU A 89 -7.51 2.85 -2.20
C GLU A 89 -8.09 1.54 -2.74
N PHE A 90 -7.35 0.44 -2.64
CA PHE A 90 -7.80 -0.88 -3.09
C PHE A 90 -9.06 -1.35 -2.40
N LEU A 91 -9.19 -1.08 -1.09
CA LEU A 91 -10.39 -1.45 -0.34
C LEU A 91 -11.65 -0.74 -0.85
N PHE A 92 -11.48 0.44 -1.45
CA PHE A 92 -12.59 1.28 -1.91
C PHE A 92 -12.96 1.00 -3.38
N GLY A 93 -12.15 0.24 -4.12
CA GLY A 93 -12.36 -0.07 -5.53
C GLY A 93 -12.81 -1.50 -5.83
N GLU A 94 -12.83 -2.40 -4.85
CA GLU A 94 -13.06 -3.84 -5.07
C GLU A 94 -14.53 -4.26 -5.13
N GLY A 95 -15.47 -3.38 -4.80
CA GLY A 95 -16.89 -3.72 -4.72
C GLY A 95 -17.83 -2.66 -5.29
N PRO A 96 -19.13 -2.97 -5.38
CA PRO A 96 -20.15 -2.01 -5.81
C PRO A 96 -20.37 -0.90 -4.77
N ASP A 97 -20.10 -1.17 -3.51
CA ASP A 97 -20.31 -0.28 -2.37
C ASP A 97 -18.99 0.02 -1.66
N LEU A 98 -18.95 1.16 -0.94
CA LEU A 98 -17.81 1.51 -0.12
C LEU A 98 -17.64 0.53 1.05
N PRO A 99 -16.40 0.17 1.43
CA PRO A 99 -16.16 -0.78 2.51
C PRO A 99 -16.65 -0.23 3.85
N ASN A 100 -17.41 -1.04 4.57
CA ASN A 100 -17.89 -0.70 5.90
C ASN A 100 -16.75 -0.74 6.96
N GLU A 101 -17.06 -0.36 8.20
CA GLU A 101 -16.08 -0.32 9.30
C GLU A 101 -15.47 -1.69 9.60
N ASP A 102 -16.27 -2.76 9.63
CA ASP A 102 -15.78 -4.10 9.97
C ASP A 102 -14.89 -4.66 8.87
N THR A 103 -15.24 -4.46 7.60
CA THR A 103 -14.40 -4.86 6.46
C THR A 103 -13.04 -4.17 6.52
N GLN A 104 -13.00 -2.87 6.77
CA GLN A 104 -11.75 -2.13 6.89
C GLN A 104 -10.94 -2.59 8.12
N TYR A 105 -11.60 -2.74 9.27
CA TYR A 105 -10.98 -3.20 10.50
C TYR A 105 -10.31 -4.57 10.32
N ASP A 106 -10.99 -5.52 9.70
CA ASP A 106 -10.46 -6.89 9.52
C ASP A 106 -9.21 -6.89 8.62
N VAL A 107 -9.20 -6.09 7.57
CA VAL A 107 -8.02 -5.96 6.71
C VAL A 107 -6.85 -5.30 7.46
N TYR A 108 -7.09 -4.20 8.17
CA TYR A 108 -6.05 -3.51 8.93
C TYR A 108 -5.49 -4.39 10.05
N ARG A 109 -6.36 -5.11 10.77
CA ARG A 109 -5.95 -6.07 11.79
C ARG A 109 -5.03 -7.15 11.24
N GLN A 110 -5.39 -7.79 10.11
CA GLN A 110 -4.57 -8.83 9.50
C GLN A 110 -3.18 -8.31 9.09
N MET A 111 -3.09 -7.09 8.56
CA MET A 111 -1.80 -6.46 8.21
C MET A 111 -0.94 -6.20 9.44
N ILE A 112 -1.54 -5.73 10.54
CA ILE A 112 -0.83 -5.47 11.80
C ILE A 112 -0.37 -6.78 12.44
N GLU A 113 -1.21 -7.81 12.46
CA GLU A 113 -0.87 -9.14 12.97
C GLU A 113 0.24 -9.80 12.15
N TRP A 114 0.19 -9.67 10.80
CA TRP A 114 1.27 -10.15 9.93
C TRP A 114 2.62 -9.51 10.26
N ALA A 115 2.64 -8.23 10.62
CA ALA A 115 3.86 -7.51 10.94
C ALA A 115 4.53 -7.97 12.27
N GLN A 116 3.86 -8.79 13.09
CA GLN A 116 4.43 -9.43 14.29
C GLN A 116 5.11 -8.44 15.26
N GLY A 117 4.42 -7.33 15.55
CA GLY A 117 4.92 -6.28 16.45
C GLY A 117 5.84 -5.25 15.80
N ARG A 118 6.12 -5.37 14.49
CA ARG A 118 6.83 -4.36 13.71
C ARG A 118 5.89 -3.21 13.33
N PRO A 119 6.40 -1.99 13.07
CA PRO A 119 5.55 -0.85 12.74
C PRO A 119 4.82 -1.05 11.41
N VAL A 120 3.56 -0.61 11.39
CA VAL A 120 2.71 -0.57 10.20
C VAL A 120 2.24 0.85 9.99
N THR A 121 2.49 1.42 8.81
CA THR A 121 1.98 2.73 8.43
C THR A 121 0.83 2.56 7.44
N ILE A 122 -0.38 2.97 7.84
CA ILE A 122 -1.56 2.95 6.97
C ILE A 122 -1.86 4.38 6.52
N ARG A 123 -1.89 4.60 5.20
CA ARG A 123 -2.29 5.86 4.61
C ARG A 123 -3.82 5.93 4.57
N THR A 124 -4.42 7.02 5.05
CA THR A 124 -5.83 7.27 4.83
C THR A 124 -6.11 7.46 3.34
N LEU A 125 -7.36 7.31 2.95
CA LEU A 125 -7.78 7.30 1.55
C LEU A 125 -7.20 8.49 0.74
N ASP A 126 -6.54 8.16 -0.38
CA ASP A 126 -6.02 9.11 -1.37
C ASP A 126 -6.69 8.87 -2.73
N ALA A 127 -7.99 9.10 -2.79
CA ALA A 127 -8.78 9.02 -4.00
C ALA A 127 -8.94 10.41 -4.65
N GLY A 128 -9.16 10.41 -5.95
CA GLY A 128 -9.27 11.62 -6.78
C GLY A 128 -8.17 11.69 -7.84
N GLY A 129 -8.32 12.58 -8.80
CA GLY A 129 -7.38 12.69 -9.90
C GLY A 129 -7.37 11.46 -10.81
N ASP A 130 -6.23 10.77 -10.80
CA ASP A 130 -6.00 9.53 -11.56
C ASP A 130 -6.63 8.27 -10.93
N LYS A 131 -7.21 8.41 -9.74
CA LYS A 131 -7.81 7.30 -8.98
C LYS A 131 -9.26 7.60 -8.61
N PRO A 132 -10.18 7.66 -9.60
CA PRO A 132 -11.58 7.91 -9.33
C PRO A 132 -12.22 6.71 -8.62
N ILE A 133 -13.04 7.00 -7.60
CA ILE A 133 -13.88 6.01 -6.93
C ILE A 133 -15.33 6.44 -7.13
N LYS A 134 -16.11 5.55 -7.73
CA LYS A 134 -17.52 5.83 -8.05
C LYS A 134 -18.32 6.18 -6.78
N GLY A 135 -19.04 7.29 -6.82
CA GLY A 135 -19.86 7.76 -5.71
C GLY A 135 -19.09 8.50 -4.60
N LEU A 136 -17.78 8.61 -4.73
CA LEU A 136 -16.93 9.28 -3.75
C LEU A 136 -16.16 10.46 -4.34
N THR A 137 -15.51 10.28 -5.48
CA THR A 137 -14.70 11.34 -6.11
C THR A 137 -15.56 12.28 -6.94
N ILE A 138 -15.05 13.51 -7.12
CA ILE A 138 -15.72 14.54 -7.91
C ILE A 138 -15.27 14.40 -9.36
N ASP A 139 -16.23 14.31 -10.28
CA ASP A 139 -15.97 14.28 -11.72
C ASP A 139 -15.89 15.70 -12.31
N GLY A 140 -15.08 15.87 -13.34
CA GLY A 140 -15.05 17.12 -14.15
C GLY A 140 -14.20 18.24 -13.57
N GLU A 141 -13.32 17.98 -12.60
CA GLU A 141 -12.35 18.96 -12.13
C GLU A 141 -11.34 19.32 -13.22
N SER A 142 -11.03 20.60 -13.39
CA SER A 142 -10.06 21.08 -14.40
C SER A 142 -8.61 20.63 -14.10
N ASN A 143 -8.28 20.53 -12.83
CA ASN A 143 -6.97 20.06 -12.34
C ASN A 143 -7.15 19.06 -11.21
N PRO A 144 -7.54 17.81 -11.49
CA PRO A 144 -7.92 16.83 -10.48
C PRO A 144 -6.79 16.53 -9.47
N PHE A 145 -5.53 16.60 -9.89
CA PHE A 145 -4.38 16.37 -9.01
C PHE A 145 -4.23 17.44 -7.92
N LEU A 146 -4.65 18.67 -8.20
CA LEU A 146 -4.66 19.81 -7.27
C LEU A 146 -6.02 20.03 -6.64
N GLY A 147 -7.02 19.26 -7.06
CA GLY A 147 -8.42 19.38 -6.67
C GLY A 147 -8.75 18.70 -5.34
N VAL A 148 -9.99 18.18 -5.25
CA VAL A 148 -10.51 17.55 -4.05
C VAL A 148 -10.07 16.08 -3.98
N ARG A 149 -8.90 15.84 -3.40
CA ARG A 149 -8.33 14.51 -3.16
C ARG A 149 -7.65 14.41 -1.79
N GLY A 150 -7.29 13.20 -1.37
CA GLY A 150 -6.58 12.95 -0.12
C GLY A 150 -7.33 13.53 1.08
N VAL A 151 -6.63 14.28 1.95
CA VAL A 151 -7.25 14.87 3.15
C VAL A 151 -8.41 15.80 2.81
N ARG A 152 -8.33 16.54 1.70
CA ARG A 152 -9.41 17.45 1.28
C ARG A 152 -10.70 16.69 0.98
N LEU A 153 -10.61 15.55 0.29
CA LEU A 153 -11.75 14.67 0.05
C LEU A 153 -12.28 14.09 1.36
N SER A 154 -11.38 13.61 2.22
CA SER A 154 -11.73 13.05 3.53
C SER A 154 -12.47 14.05 4.41
N LEU A 155 -12.05 15.32 4.43
CA LEU A 155 -12.71 16.39 5.18
C LEU A 155 -14.02 16.86 4.52
N ALA A 156 -14.14 16.77 3.20
CA ALA A 156 -15.37 17.04 2.46
C ALA A 156 -16.43 15.91 2.59
N ARG A 157 -16.00 14.69 2.96
CA ARG A 157 -16.84 13.51 3.18
C ARG A 157 -16.62 12.92 4.57
N PRO A 158 -16.89 13.68 5.64
CA PRO A 158 -16.54 13.28 7.00
C PRO A 158 -17.26 12.00 7.47
N GLU A 159 -18.43 11.68 6.92
CA GLU A 159 -19.16 10.45 7.19
C GLU A 159 -18.39 9.19 6.73
N ILE A 160 -17.77 9.25 5.55
CA ILE A 160 -16.96 8.15 5.01
C ILE A 160 -15.62 8.07 5.75
N PHE A 161 -15.00 9.23 5.96
CA PHE A 161 -13.73 9.30 6.68
C PHE A 161 -13.85 8.81 8.12
N ARG A 162 -14.97 9.09 8.79
CA ARG A 162 -15.25 8.60 10.14
C ARG A 162 -15.25 7.07 10.20
N VAL A 163 -15.81 6.39 9.20
CA VAL A 163 -15.77 4.91 9.09
C VAL A 163 -14.33 4.40 9.06
N GLN A 164 -13.47 5.02 8.24
CA GLN A 164 -12.05 4.65 8.16
C GLN A 164 -11.31 4.92 9.47
N LEU A 165 -11.52 6.08 10.10
CA LEU A 165 -10.89 6.43 11.38
C LEU A 165 -11.30 5.46 12.50
N ARG A 166 -12.57 5.06 12.56
CA ARG A 166 -13.07 4.07 13.53
C ARG A 166 -12.38 2.71 13.34
N ALA A 167 -12.30 2.23 12.10
CA ALA A 167 -11.61 0.99 11.77
C ALA A 167 -10.12 1.02 12.19
N LEU A 168 -9.43 2.13 11.93
CA LEU A 168 -8.03 2.34 12.33
C LEU A 168 -7.84 2.35 13.86
N LEU A 169 -8.73 3.04 14.60
CA LEU A 169 -8.70 3.08 16.07
C LEU A 169 -8.92 1.69 16.70
N ARG A 170 -9.82 0.88 16.12
CA ARG A 170 -10.06 -0.50 16.53
C ARG A 170 -8.84 -1.39 16.21
N ALA A 171 -8.27 -1.22 15.02
CA ALA A 171 -7.12 -2.01 14.59
C ALA A 171 -5.84 -1.70 15.39
N ALA A 172 -5.68 -0.47 15.88
CA ALA A 172 -4.48 -0.03 16.60
C ALA A 172 -4.19 -0.79 17.91
N VAL A 173 -5.13 -1.58 18.44
CA VAL A 173 -4.90 -2.41 19.63
C VAL A 173 -4.05 -3.65 19.34
N HIS A 174 -3.92 -4.03 18.06
CA HIS A 174 -3.22 -5.25 17.65
C HIS A 174 -1.71 -5.06 17.41
N GLY A 175 -1.21 -3.82 17.43
CA GLY A 175 0.23 -3.56 17.26
C GLY A 175 0.55 -2.08 16.99
N PRO A 176 1.83 -1.77 16.74
CA PRO A 176 2.31 -0.41 16.56
C PRO A 176 1.86 0.17 15.21
N LEU A 177 0.67 0.77 15.20
CA LEU A 177 0.06 1.42 14.05
C LEU A 177 0.45 2.90 13.97
N LYS A 178 0.81 3.34 12.76
CA LYS A 178 0.96 4.74 12.36
C LYS A 178 -0.07 5.05 11.27
N VAL A 179 -0.71 6.21 11.35
CA VAL A 179 -1.64 6.69 10.33
C VAL A 179 -1.03 7.88 9.62
N MET A 180 -0.90 7.77 8.30
CA MET A 180 -0.39 8.84 7.44
C MET A 180 -1.56 9.49 6.70
N VAL A 181 -1.69 10.80 6.85
CA VAL A 181 -2.70 11.61 6.16
C VAL A 181 -2.11 12.19 4.89
N PRO A 182 -2.61 11.82 3.70
CA PRO A 182 -2.06 12.29 2.43
C PRO A 182 -2.50 13.72 2.09
N MET A 183 -1.65 14.42 1.34
CA MET A 183 -1.96 15.71 0.72
C MET A 183 -2.26 16.86 1.70
N VAL A 184 -1.76 16.80 2.92
CA VAL A 184 -1.87 17.90 3.89
C VAL A 184 -1.08 19.10 3.38
N THR A 185 -1.73 20.26 3.31
CA THR A 185 -1.13 21.52 2.82
C THR A 185 -1.08 22.61 3.88
N VAL A 186 -1.99 22.57 4.83
CA VAL A 186 -2.04 23.54 5.94
C VAL A 186 -2.25 22.85 7.28
N PRO A 187 -1.75 23.40 8.40
CA PRO A 187 -1.89 22.79 9.73
C PRO A 187 -3.35 22.54 10.13
N ALA A 188 -4.27 23.42 9.74
CA ALA A 188 -5.70 23.30 10.06
C ALA A 188 -6.34 21.99 9.52
N GLU A 189 -5.85 21.44 8.40
CA GLU A 189 -6.33 20.15 7.89
C GLU A 189 -5.96 19.01 8.85
N LEU A 190 -4.73 19.03 9.38
CA LEU A 190 -4.30 18.01 10.33
C LEU A 190 -5.03 18.14 11.68
N ASP A 191 -5.31 19.37 12.12
CA ASP A 191 -6.10 19.61 13.35
C ASP A 191 -7.54 19.14 13.19
N ALA A 192 -8.15 19.34 12.01
CA ALA A 192 -9.48 18.80 11.71
C ALA A 192 -9.49 17.25 11.74
N VAL A 193 -8.45 16.60 11.20
CA VAL A 193 -8.30 15.14 11.27
C VAL A 193 -8.17 14.67 12.72
N ARG A 194 -7.35 15.35 13.54
CA ARG A 194 -7.21 15.04 14.97
C ARG A 194 -8.53 15.14 15.72
N MET A 195 -9.31 16.18 15.43
CA MET A 195 -10.64 16.36 16.04
C MET A 195 -11.58 15.22 15.64
N LEU A 196 -11.65 14.86 14.36
CA LEU A 196 -12.49 13.76 13.88
C LEU A 196 -12.06 12.40 14.48
N MET A 197 -10.74 12.15 14.58
CA MET A 197 -10.21 10.95 15.22
C MET A 197 -10.55 10.91 16.72
N GLY A 198 -10.46 12.04 17.43
CA GLY A 198 -10.87 12.16 18.82
C GLY A 198 -12.35 11.87 19.03
N ASN A 199 -13.21 12.41 18.18
CA ASN A 199 -14.66 12.13 18.22
C ASN A 199 -14.93 10.63 17.99
N ALA A 200 -14.33 10.04 16.96
CA ALA A 200 -14.47 8.61 16.67
C ALA A 200 -13.99 7.74 17.84
N TYR A 201 -12.88 8.11 18.49
CA TYR A 201 -12.38 7.43 19.69
C TYR A 201 -13.39 7.45 20.83
N HIS A 202 -13.95 8.61 21.15
CA HIS A 202 -14.94 8.76 22.22
C HIS A 202 -16.24 7.99 21.93
N ASP A 203 -16.68 7.99 20.67
CA ASP A 203 -17.85 7.22 20.24
C ASP A 203 -17.63 5.72 20.45
N LEU A 204 -16.51 5.19 19.95
CA LEU A 204 -16.16 3.77 20.10
C LEU A 204 -16.04 3.34 21.57
N LYS A 205 -15.48 4.22 22.44
CA LYS A 205 -15.41 3.95 23.88
C LYS A 205 -16.78 3.87 24.52
N ARG A 206 -17.73 4.74 24.14
CA ARG A 206 -19.12 4.70 24.62
C ARG A 206 -19.86 3.46 24.14
N GLU A 207 -19.53 2.97 22.94
CA GLU A 207 -20.08 1.75 22.35
C GLU A 207 -19.43 0.47 22.95
N GLY A 208 -18.44 0.59 23.83
CA GLY A 208 -17.80 -0.53 24.52
C GLY A 208 -16.62 -1.17 23.78
N PHE A 209 -16.16 -0.58 22.67
CA PHE A 209 -15.01 -1.10 21.94
C PHE A 209 -13.69 -0.87 22.68
N THR A 210 -12.78 -1.85 22.59
CA THR A 210 -11.37 -1.64 22.91
C THR A 210 -10.70 -0.94 21.75
N VAL A 211 -10.06 0.20 22.00
CA VAL A 211 -9.42 1.04 20.99
C VAL A 211 -8.12 1.65 21.52
N ALA A 212 -7.19 1.92 20.60
CA ALA A 212 -5.96 2.66 20.87
C ALA A 212 -5.82 3.81 19.87
N VAL A 213 -5.13 4.87 20.26
CA VAL A 213 -4.86 6.01 19.38
C VAL A 213 -3.53 5.78 18.67
N PRO A 214 -3.52 5.58 17.35
CA PRO A 214 -2.29 5.42 16.59
C PRO A 214 -1.51 6.75 16.50
N ALA A 215 -0.20 6.66 16.22
CA ALA A 215 0.58 7.84 15.88
C ALA A 215 0.06 8.43 14.56
N LEU A 216 -0.20 9.74 14.53
CA LEU A 216 -0.71 10.46 13.37
C LEU A 216 0.42 11.29 12.74
N GLY A 217 0.60 11.15 11.42
CA GLY A 217 1.55 11.88 10.62
C GLY A 217 1.01 12.26 9.25
N MET A 218 1.84 12.89 8.44
CA MET A 218 1.52 13.33 7.08
C MET A 218 2.68 12.99 6.12
#